data_b82e23357b1edec41331c3c60efedd0b
#
_entry.id   b82e23357b1edec41331c3c60efedd0b
#
_cell.length_a   1.000
_cell.length_b   1.000
_cell.length_c   1.000
_cell.angle_alpha   90.00
_cell.angle_beta   90.00
_cell.angle_gamma   90.00
#
_symmetry.space_group_name_H-M   'P 1'
#
loop_
_entity.id
_entity.type
_entity.pdbx_description
1 polymer ?
#
loop_
_entity_poly.entity_id
_entity_poly.type
_entity_poly.pdbx_seq_one_letter_code
_entity_poly.pdbx_strand_id
1 'polypeptide(L)'
;METQRHKGTETQRNPARKTIFCRVSLSLCAFVSLSFISTAAFAQVNLSGVWDNLGILHEDWPDRLFGPELGDYTGVPLTDEARLRADAWDASLITLPEYQCRVHPSDYVPSFAGMRIWEERDRDSQQLIAIHTHHFAWGTERTIWMDGRPHPPDYALHTAQGFSTGKWEGDILTIYTTHLKEGWIRRNGIPRSDRATTVEHFIRHADGLTLMTVITDPIYLTEPMVRSREYEYVIGGQIGPYPCEPVDEIVRPKGVIPHHLPGTNPFLKEFAESHKVPLEGARGGAETIYPEYEQKMKR
;
A
#
# COMPACT_ATOMS: atom_id res chain seq x y z
N MET A 1 -29.93 59.41 -90.62
CA MET A 1 -28.64 59.98 -90.29
C MET A 1 -28.37 59.61 -88.86
N GLU A 2 -27.43 58.84 -88.76
CA GLU A 2 -26.49 58.39 -87.74
C GLU A 2 -26.93 57.96 -86.36
N THR A 3 -26.85 56.67 -86.17
CA THR A 3 -27.10 55.86 -85.03
C THR A 3 -25.84 55.83 -84.13
N GLN A 4 -25.96 56.19 -82.88
CA GLN A 4 -24.89 55.90 -81.91
C GLN A 4 -25.24 54.73 -81.00
N ARG A 5 -24.41 53.68 -81.04
CA ARG A 5 -24.44 52.52 -80.21
C ARG A 5 -23.83 52.80 -78.86
N HIS A 6 -24.57 52.52 -77.78
CA HIS A 6 -23.99 52.42 -76.44
C HIS A 6 -23.37 51.06 -76.16
N LYS A 7 -22.07 51.03 -75.84
CA LYS A 7 -21.35 49.82 -75.37
C LYS A 7 -21.64 49.60 -73.91
N GLY A 8 -22.13 48.42 -73.60
CA GLY A 8 -22.26 47.96 -72.23
C GLY A 8 -20.92 47.64 -71.61
N THR A 9 -20.69 48.06 -70.35
CA THR A 9 -19.52 47.80 -69.53
C THR A 9 -19.71 46.49 -68.76
N GLU A 10 -19.01 45.46 -69.17
CA GLU A 10 -18.92 44.22 -68.43
C GLU A 10 -18.10 44.41 -67.10
N THR A 11 -18.74 44.20 -66.00
CA THR A 11 -18.06 44.21 -64.69
C THR A 11 -17.40 42.86 -64.45
N GLN A 12 -16.09 42.81 -64.59
CA GLN A 12 -15.30 41.63 -64.26
C GLN A 12 -15.38 41.35 -62.72
N ARG A 13 -16.06 40.26 -62.33
CA ARG A 13 -16.07 39.73 -60.97
C ARG A 13 -14.74 39.04 -60.67
N ASN A 14 -13.98 39.59 -59.79
CA ASN A 14 -12.68 39.13 -59.37
C ASN A 14 -12.83 37.82 -58.56
N PRO A 15 -12.36 36.64 -59.04
CA PRO A 15 -12.55 35.35 -58.35
C PRO A 15 -11.72 35.17 -57.07
N ALA A 16 -10.72 36.04 -56.85
CA ALA A 16 -9.82 35.93 -55.70
C ALA A 16 -10.46 36.24 -54.33
N ARG A 17 -11.56 37.00 -54.29
CA ARG A 17 -12.23 37.32 -53.01
C ARG A 17 -13.06 36.16 -52.44
N LYS A 18 -13.55 35.22 -53.23
CA LYS A 18 -14.36 34.09 -52.78
C LYS A 18 -13.52 32.98 -52.14
N THR A 19 -12.28 32.79 -52.62
CA THR A 19 -11.39 31.74 -52.12
C THR A 19 -10.76 32.12 -50.76
N ILE A 20 -10.54 33.39 -50.48
CA ILE A 20 -9.97 33.83 -49.18
C ILE A 20 -11.03 33.68 -48.06
N PHE A 21 -12.32 34.00 -48.33
CA PHE A 21 -13.38 33.83 -47.32
C PHE A 21 -13.64 32.36 -46.97
N CYS A 22 -13.54 31.45 -47.95
CA CYS A 22 -13.72 30.02 -47.68
C CYS A 22 -12.57 29.41 -46.92
N ARG A 23 -11.31 29.87 -47.14
CA ARG A 23 -10.12 29.40 -46.40
C ARG A 23 -10.07 29.91 -44.98
N VAL A 24 -10.49 31.16 -44.71
CA VAL A 24 -10.56 31.71 -43.37
C VAL A 24 -11.64 31.02 -42.55
N SER A 25 -12.81 30.71 -43.17
CA SER A 25 -13.90 29.99 -42.50
C SER A 25 -13.54 28.56 -42.14
N LEU A 26 -12.83 27.84 -43.02
CA LEU A 26 -12.36 26.47 -42.75
C LEU A 26 -11.26 26.45 -41.65
N SER A 27 -10.35 27.40 -41.64
CA SER A 27 -9.34 27.52 -40.57
C SER A 27 -9.97 27.86 -39.21
N LEU A 28 -11.00 28.73 -39.19
CA LEU A 28 -11.70 29.04 -37.93
C LEU A 28 -12.51 27.83 -37.42
N CYS A 29 -13.14 27.03 -38.28
CA CYS A 29 -13.82 25.80 -37.90
C CYS A 29 -12.83 24.72 -37.40
N ALA A 30 -11.63 24.61 -37.98
CA ALA A 30 -10.59 23.70 -37.52
C ALA A 30 -10.03 24.11 -36.14
N PHE A 31 -9.85 25.40 -35.87
CA PHE A 31 -9.40 25.88 -34.56
C PHE A 31 -10.48 25.73 -33.46
N VAL A 32 -11.75 25.91 -33.77
CA VAL A 32 -12.84 25.70 -32.83
C VAL A 32 -13.02 24.20 -32.54
N SER A 33 -12.80 23.32 -33.51
CA SER A 33 -12.87 21.86 -33.30
C SER A 33 -11.70 21.31 -32.49
N LEU A 34 -10.50 21.93 -32.53
CA LEU A 34 -9.37 21.54 -31.70
C LEU A 34 -9.49 22.02 -30.23
N SER A 35 -10.30 23.04 -29.98
CA SER A 35 -10.51 23.59 -28.63
C SER A 35 -11.46 22.74 -27.77
N PHE A 36 -12.11 21.73 -28.33
CA PHE A 36 -13.00 20.79 -27.65
C PHE A 36 -12.41 19.40 -27.45
N ILE A 37 -11.09 19.24 -27.53
CA ILE A 37 -10.46 18.10 -26.86
C ILE A 37 -10.51 18.42 -25.37
N SER A 38 -11.68 18.27 -24.77
CA SER A 38 -11.83 18.14 -23.32
C SER A 38 -10.92 16.99 -22.94
N THR A 39 -9.77 17.29 -22.35
CA THR A 39 -9.11 16.30 -21.52
C THR A 39 -10.18 15.86 -20.54
N ALA A 40 -10.69 14.65 -20.71
CA ALA A 40 -11.54 14.05 -19.70
C ALA A 40 -10.73 14.13 -18.40
N ALA A 41 -11.08 15.10 -17.55
CA ALA A 41 -10.57 15.13 -16.19
C ALA A 41 -11.14 13.86 -15.55
N PHE A 42 -10.35 12.80 -15.52
CA PHE A 42 -10.69 11.64 -14.72
C PHE A 42 -10.78 12.18 -13.27
N ALA A 43 -11.99 12.19 -12.74
CA ALA A 43 -12.17 12.48 -11.34
C ALA A 43 -11.40 11.41 -10.57
N GLN A 44 -10.36 11.82 -9.83
CA GLN A 44 -9.64 10.90 -8.96
C GLN A 44 -10.64 10.25 -8.00
N VAL A 45 -10.48 8.96 -7.79
CA VAL A 45 -11.28 8.23 -6.82
C VAL A 45 -11.03 8.83 -5.43
N ASN A 46 -12.09 9.26 -4.76
CA ASN A 46 -11.98 9.79 -3.40
C ASN A 46 -11.85 8.61 -2.41
N LEU A 47 -10.71 8.53 -1.72
CA LEU A 47 -10.45 7.55 -0.66
C LEU A 47 -10.73 8.11 0.74
N SER A 48 -11.05 9.40 0.88
CA SER A 48 -11.23 10.04 2.19
C SER A 48 -12.40 9.45 2.95
N GLY A 49 -12.19 9.21 4.24
CA GLY A 49 -13.19 8.67 5.14
C GLY A 49 -12.63 7.64 6.10
N VAL A 50 -13.51 6.93 6.76
CA VAL A 50 -13.17 5.81 7.67
C VAL A 50 -13.48 4.49 6.98
N TRP A 51 -12.53 3.60 7.06
CA TRP A 51 -12.57 2.27 6.46
C TRP A 51 -12.35 1.24 7.55
N ASP A 52 -13.29 0.34 7.75
CA ASP A 52 -13.15 -0.74 8.72
C ASP A 52 -12.63 -2.01 8.08
N ASN A 53 -11.82 -2.75 8.80
CA ASN A 53 -11.17 -3.95 8.28
C ASN A 53 -12.16 -5.12 8.32
N LEU A 54 -12.62 -5.60 7.17
CA LEU A 54 -13.56 -6.71 7.05
C LEU A 54 -13.05 -8.02 7.67
N GLY A 55 -11.74 -8.21 7.66
CA GLY A 55 -11.13 -9.38 8.25
C GLY A 55 -11.34 -9.49 9.78
N ILE A 56 -11.60 -8.39 10.48
CA ILE A 56 -11.85 -8.38 11.93
C ILE A 56 -13.32 -8.66 12.25
N LEU A 57 -14.21 -8.33 11.32
CA LEU A 57 -15.67 -8.41 11.53
C LEU A 57 -16.27 -9.79 11.21
N HIS A 58 -15.55 -10.67 10.53
CA HIS A 58 -16.04 -11.98 10.13
C HIS A 58 -15.60 -13.08 11.10
N GLU A 59 -16.54 -13.93 11.47
CA GLU A 59 -16.49 -14.95 12.53
C GLU A 59 -15.39 -16.02 12.38
N ASP A 60 -14.73 -16.11 11.23
CA ASP A 60 -13.66 -17.08 10.97
C ASP A 60 -12.29 -16.68 11.56
N TRP A 61 -12.28 -15.74 12.52
CA TRP A 61 -11.06 -15.05 12.95
C TRP A 61 -10.56 -15.30 14.38
N PRO A 62 -11.15 -16.16 15.24
CA PRO A 62 -10.64 -16.35 16.60
C PRO A 62 -9.12 -16.66 16.60
N ASP A 63 -8.65 -17.45 15.65
CA ASP A 63 -7.25 -17.86 15.57
C ASP A 63 -6.32 -16.77 14.97
N ARG A 64 -6.88 -15.77 14.29
CA ARG A 64 -6.09 -14.73 13.62
C ARG A 64 -5.95 -13.44 14.42
N LEU A 65 -6.82 -13.19 15.38
CA LEU A 65 -6.71 -12.04 16.29
C LEU A 65 -5.39 -12.06 17.06
N PHE A 66 -4.87 -13.24 17.34
CA PHE A 66 -3.60 -13.43 18.05
C PHE A 66 -2.40 -13.60 17.12
N GLY A 67 -2.63 -13.61 15.81
CA GLY A 67 -1.62 -13.86 14.79
C GLY A 67 -1.34 -15.35 14.58
N PRO A 68 -0.48 -15.71 13.62
CA PRO A 68 -0.11 -17.09 13.36
C PRO A 68 0.65 -17.67 14.55
N GLU A 69 0.46 -18.97 14.77
CA GLU A 69 1.11 -19.73 15.83
C GLU A 69 2.65 -19.76 15.65
N LEU A 70 3.37 -19.99 16.72
CA LEU A 70 4.82 -20.15 16.68
C LEU A 70 5.19 -21.39 15.86
N GLY A 71 6.17 -21.23 14.98
CA GLY A 71 6.59 -22.29 14.06
C GLY A 71 5.76 -22.42 12.79
N ASP A 72 4.68 -21.63 12.61
CA ASP A 72 3.94 -21.55 11.35
C ASP A 72 4.63 -20.59 10.37
N TYR A 73 5.37 -21.16 9.43
CA TYR A 73 6.02 -20.42 8.35
C TYR A 73 5.42 -20.74 6.97
N THR A 74 4.31 -21.45 6.95
CA THR A 74 3.63 -21.85 5.72
C THR A 74 3.31 -20.67 4.82
N GLY A 75 3.59 -20.82 3.53
CA GLY A 75 3.30 -19.83 2.49
C GLY A 75 4.16 -18.57 2.52
N VAL A 76 5.17 -18.45 3.39
CA VAL A 76 6.05 -17.29 3.44
C VAL A 76 7.41 -17.62 2.81
N PRO A 77 7.86 -16.85 1.79
CA PRO A 77 9.10 -17.11 1.07
C PRO A 77 10.33 -16.67 1.89
N LEU A 78 10.65 -17.41 2.95
CA LEU A 78 11.72 -17.04 3.89
C LEU A 78 13.10 -17.52 3.45
N THR A 79 14.11 -16.68 3.69
CA THR A 79 15.51 -17.10 3.70
C THR A 79 15.84 -17.91 4.95
N ASP A 80 17.00 -18.57 4.98
CA ASP A 80 17.46 -19.30 6.18
C ASP A 80 17.72 -18.35 7.35
N GLU A 81 18.22 -17.15 7.09
CA GLU A 81 18.41 -16.09 8.08
C GLU A 81 17.10 -15.68 8.73
N ALA A 82 16.05 -15.51 7.91
CA ALA A 82 14.72 -15.18 8.42
C ALA A 82 14.14 -16.29 9.30
N ARG A 83 14.34 -17.57 8.91
CA ARG A 83 13.92 -18.73 9.72
C ARG A 83 14.65 -18.76 11.06
N LEU A 84 15.96 -18.55 11.04
CA LEU A 84 16.76 -18.50 12.28
C LEU A 84 16.28 -17.39 13.21
N ARG A 85 15.94 -16.22 12.65
CA ARG A 85 15.43 -15.09 13.40
C ARG A 85 14.05 -15.37 14.00
N ALA A 86 13.15 -15.96 13.20
CA ALA A 86 11.82 -16.37 13.64
C ALA A 86 11.89 -17.47 14.72
N ASP A 87 12.77 -18.43 14.58
CA ASP A 87 13.01 -19.48 15.58
C ASP A 87 13.48 -18.93 16.93
N ALA A 88 14.22 -17.84 16.92
CA ALA A 88 14.67 -17.17 18.13
C ALA A 88 13.60 -16.31 18.82
N TRP A 89 12.45 -16.12 18.19
CA TRP A 89 11.39 -15.27 18.70
C TRP A 89 10.83 -15.77 20.04
N ASP A 90 10.78 -14.88 21.02
CA ASP A 90 10.12 -15.11 22.30
C ASP A 90 8.78 -14.35 22.32
N ALA A 91 7.66 -15.08 22.26
CA ALA A 91 6.34 -14.50 22.24
C ALA A 91 6.01 -13.69 23.52
N SER A 92 6.69 -13.95 24.63
CA SER A 92 6.51 -13.19 25.86
C SER A 92 6.93 -11.71 25.73
N LEU A 93 7.76 -11.38 24.74
CA LEU A 93 8.18 -10.00 24.47
C LEU A 93 7.02 -9.05 24.25
N ILE A 94 5.96 -9.49 23.60
CA ILE A 94 4.77 -8.64 23.34
C ILE A 94 4.04 -8.23 24.61
N THR A 95 4.28 -8.90 25.73
CA THR A 95 3.70 -8.56 27.03
C THR A 95 4.57 -7.57 27.82
N LEU A 96 5.78 -7.30 27.36
CA LEU A 96 6.66 -6.34 28.00
C LEU A 96 6.19 -4.91 27.75
N PRO A 97 6.28 -4.01 28.75
CA PRO A 97 5.80 -2.63 28.61
C PRO A 97 6.34 -1.88 27.40
N GLU A 98 7.64 -2.06 27.09
CA GLU A 98 8.28 -1.42 25.93
C GLU A 98 7.79 -1.91 24.57
N TYR A 99 7.05 -3.03 24.52
CA TYR A 99 6.48 -3.59 23.31
C TYR A 99 4.96 -3.34 23.15
N GLN A 100 4.25 -3.16 24.27
CA GLN A 100 2.78 -3.06 24.25
C GLN A 100 2.27 -1.87 23.42
N CYS A 101 2.93 -0.72 23.54
CA CYS A 101 2.54 0.52 22.86
C CYS A 101 3.53 0.93 21.77
N ARG A 102 4.40 0.03 21.35
CA ARG A 102 5.39 0.31 20.32
C ARG A 102 4.71 0.59 18.98
N VAL A 103 5.10 1.67 18.34
CA VAL A 103 4.64 2.00 16.99
C VAL A 103 5.04 0.88 16.04
N HIS A 104 4.07 0.32 15.34
CA HIS A 104 4.27 -0.73 14.36
C HIS A 104 4.42 -0.17 12.95
N PRO A 105 5.11 -0.91 12.05
CA PRO A 105 5.33 -0.49 10.67
C PRO A 105 4.04 -0.37 9.86
N SER A 106 4.07 0.53 8.87
CA SER A 106 2.93 0.79 7.97
C SER A 106 2.46 -0.42 7.17
N ASP A 107 3.34 -1.38 6.92
CA ASP A 107 3.01 -2.63 6.23
C ASP A 107 2.39 -3.69 7.15
N TYR A 108 2.53 -3.55 8.49
CA TYR A 108 2.00 -4.49 9.49
C TYR A 108 0.62 -4.09 10.02
N VAL A 109 0.45 -2.81 10.38
CA VAL A 109 -0.77 -2.28 11.03
C VAL A 109 -2.06 -2.53 10.24
N PRO A 110 -2.09 -2.41 8.89
CA PRO A 110 -3.29 -2.67 8.10
C PRO A 110 -3.88 -4.07 8.29
N SER A 111 -3.11 -4.99 8.86
CA SER A 111 -3.58 -6.35 9.14
C SER A 111 -4.53 -6.44 10.35
N PHE A 112 -4.60 -5.40 11.20
CA PHE A 112 -5.24 -5.50 12.52
C PHE A 112 -6.26 -4.41 12.82
N ALA A 113 -6.36 -3.37 11.99
CA ALA A 113 -7.19 -2.22 12.36
C ALA A 113 -7.84 -1.54 11.15
N GLY A 114 -8.98 -0.93 11.42
CA GLY A 114 -9.56 0.07 10.54
C GLY A 114 -8.65 1.29 10.37
N MET A 115 -8.88 2.08 9.34
CA MET A 115 -8.11 3.27 9.04
C MET A 115 -8.99 4.46 8.67
N ARG A 116 -8.50 5.65 8.95
CA ARG A 116 -9.00 6.90 8.39
C ARG A 116 -8.03 7.35 7.29
N ILE A 117 -8.60 7.80 6.18
CA ILE A 117 -7.84 8.39 5.06
C ILE A 117 -8.33 9.82 4.87
N TRP A 118 -7.40 10.76 4.63
CA TRP A 118 -7.73 12.14 4.24
C TRP A 118 -6.66 12.73 3.34
N GLU A 119 -7.02 13.77 2.63
CA GLU A 119 -6.15 14.49 1.72
C GLU A 119 -5.64 15.78 2.36
N GLU A 120 -4.38 16.12 2.09
CA GLU A 120 -3.78 17.42 2.32
C GLU A 120 -3.60 18.12 0.98
N ARG A 121 -4.19 19.30 0.85
CA ARG A 121 -4.14 20.10 -0.37
C ARG A 121 -3.50 21.47 -0.09
N ASP A 122 -2.73 21.94 -1.06
CA ASP A 122 -2.24 23.31 -1.03
C ASP A 122 -3.41 24.29 -0.96
N ARG A 123 -3.28 25.27 -0.08
CA ARG A 123 -4.38 26.20 0.21
C ARG A 123 -4.79 27.05 -1.00
N ASP A 124 -3.79 27.48 -1.78
CA ASP A 124 -4.01 28.45 -2.85
C ASP A 124 -4.28 27.76 -4.20
N SER A 125 -3.48 26.75 -4.54
CA SER A 125 -3.59 26.01 -5.80
C SER A 125 -4.57 24.85 -5.76
N GLN A 126 -4.96 24.38 -4.55
CA GLN A 126 -5.77 23.19 -4.33
C GLN A 126 -5.12 21.90 -4.87
N GLN A 127 -3.83 21.94 -5.17
CA GLN A 127 -3.10 20.74 -5.58
C GLN A 127 -2.98 19.77 -4.42
N LEU A 128 -3.14 18.48 -4.71
CA LEU A 128 -2.93 17.40 -3.74
C LEU A 128 -1.45 17.30 -3.38
N ILE A 129 -1.12 17.55 -2.12
CA ILE A 129 0.26 17.48 -1.60
C ILE A 129 0.51 16.09 -1.02
N ALA A 130 -0.42 15.59 -0.21
CA ALA A 130 -0.28 14.32 0.48
C ALA A 130 -1.64 13.64 0.72
N ILE A 131 -1.59 12.34 0.88
CA ILE A 131 -2.66 11.53 1.45
C ILE A 131 -2.14 11.01 2.79
N HIS A 132 -2.96 11.15 3.82
CA HIS A 132 -2.65 10.65 5.16
C HIS A 132 -3.50 9.43 5.46
N THR A 133 -2.91 8.46 6.17
CA THR A 133 -3.64 7.36 6.78
C THR A 133 -3.40 7.34 8.28
N HIS A 134 -4.45 7.10 9.06
CA HIS A 134 -4.37 6.91 10.49
C HIS A 134 -5.07 5.60 10.84
N HIS A 135 -4.35 4.69 11.48
CA HIS A 135 -4.91 3.43 11.95
C HIS A 135 -5.21 3.53 13.44
N PHE A 136 -6.35 2.95 13.85
CA PHE A 136 -6.73 2.90 15.26
C PHE A 136 -5.67 2.21 16.13
N ALA A 137 -5.20 1.03 15.67
CA ALA A 137 -4.21 0.28 16.43
C ALA A 137 -2.88 1.04 16.49
N TRP A 138 -2.38 1.22 17.71
CA TRP A 138 -1.13 1.93 18.04
C TRP A 138 -1.07 3.39 17.57
N GLY A 139 -2.20 3.99 17.22
CA GLY A 139 -2.27 5.39 16.82
C GLY A 139 -1.32 5.76 15.68
N THR A 140 -1.12 4.85 14.72
CA THR A 140 -0.14 5.05 13.65
C THR A 140 -0.65 6.01 12.60
N GLU A 141 0.10 7.08 12.38
CA GLU A 141 -0.16 8.06 11.33
C GLU A 141 0.93 8.01 10.28
N ARG A 142 0.55 8.03 9.00
CA ARG A 142 1.45 7.94 7.86
C ARG A 142 1.11 9.03 6.84
N THR A 143 2.16 9.64 6.30
CA THR A 143 2.05 10.58 5.18
C THR A 143 2.52 9.92 3.89
N ILE A 144 1.71 10.02 2.86
CA ILE A 144 1.99 9.55 1.50
C ILE A 144 2.07 10.79 0.61
N TRP A 145 3.27 11.15 0.18
CA TRP A 145 3.52 12.33 -0.61
C TRP A 145 3.05 12.15 -2.05
N MET A 146 2.24 13.11 -2.54
CA MET A 146 1.63 13.08 -3.87
C MET A 146 2.22 14.11 -4.83
N ASP A 147 3.20 14.88 -4.39
CA ASP A 147 3.82 15.98 -5.11
C ASP A 147 5.02 15.57 -5.99
N GLY A 148 5.30 14.27 -6.07
CA GLY A 148 6.37 13.73 -6.92
C GLY A 148 7.79 13.94 -6.37
N ARG A 149 7.92 14.29 -5.07
CA ARG A 149 9.24 14.43 -4.45
C ARG A 149 10.03 13.13 -4.47
N PRO A 150 11.38 13.19 -4.60
CA PRO A 150 12.23 12.00 -4.56
C PRO A 150 12.26 11.39 -3.16
N HIS A 151 12.54 10.09 -3.10
CA HIS A 151 12.85 9.41 -1.85
C HIS A 151 14.17 9.92 -1.25
N PRO A 152 14.31 9.90 0.09
CA PRO A 152 15.56 10.24 0.75
C PRO A 152 16.69 9.32 0.29
N PRO A 153 17.96 9.75 0.43
CA PRO A 153 19.11 8.89 0.16
C PRO A 153 19.20 7.75 1.19
N ASP A 154 19.83 6.64 0.81
CA ASP A 154 19.90 5.38 1.60
C ASP A 154 20.41 5.55 3.04
N TYR A 155 21.18 6.59 3.32
CA TYR A 155 21.70 6.90 4.66
C TYR A 155 20.72 7.70 5.54
N ALA A 156 19.54 8.06 5.04
CA ALA A 156 18.56 8.79 5.81
C ALA A 156 17.96 7.91 6.92
N LEU A 157 17.40 8.57 7.94
CA LEU A 157 16.82 7.88 9.09
C LEU A 157 15.62 7.03 8.68
N HIS A 158 15.60 5.80 9.15
CA HIS A 158 14.46 4.90 9.03
C HIS A 158 13.43 5.17 10.13
N THR A 159 12.16 5.11 9.77
CA THR A 159 11.03 5.27 10.70
C THR A 159 10.11 4.05 10.66
N ALA A 160 9.23 3.92 11.64
CA ALA A 160 8.24 2.84 11.64
C ALA A 160 7.31 2.93 10.42
N GLN A 161 6.95 4.16 9.98
CA GLN A 161 6.07 4.38 8.85
C GLN A 161 6.81 4.47 7.50
N GLY A 162 8.14 4.53 7.53
CA GLY A 162 8.96 4.73 6.34
C GLY A 162 8.79 6.10 5.71
N PHE A 163 9.24 6.22 4.47
CA PHE A 163 8.98 7.36 3.59
C PHE A 163 8.18 6.88 2.38
N SER A 164 7.01 7.46 2.17
CA SER A 164 6.05 7.01 1.17
C SER A 164 5.76 8.09 0.14
N THR A 165 5.77 7.71 -1.13
CA THR A 165 5.27 8.52 -2.24
C THR A 165 4.15 7.77 -2.95
N GLY A 166 3.16 8.51 -3.46
CA GLY A 166 2.02 7.94 -4.16
C GLY A 166 1.84 8.54 -5.55
N LYS A 167 1.23 7.78 -6.42
CA LYS A 167 0.74 8.24 -7.72
C LYS A 167 -0.56 7.55 -8.07
N TRP A 168 -1.42 8.25 -8.79
CA TRP A 168 -2.60 7.65 -9.36
C TRP A 168 -2.28 7.01 -10.71
N GLU A 169 -2.72 5.78 -10.89
CA GLU A 169 -2.66 5.02 -12.16
C GLU A 169 -4.09 4.62 -12.52
N GLY A 170 -4.79 5.49 -13.27
CA GLY A 170 -6.23 5.39 -13.43
C GLY A 170 -6.94 5.57 -12.08
N ASP A 171 -7.73 4.59 -11.66
CA ASP A 171 -8.48 4.61 -10.40
C ASP A 171 -7.73 3.92 -9.23
N ILE A 172 -6.48 3.54 -9.44
CA ILE A 172 -5.64 2.87 -8.46
C ILE A 172 -4.62 3.86 -7.89
N LEU A 173 -4.59 4.02 -6.57
CA LEU A 173 -3.51 4.71 -5.90
C LEU A 173 -2.37 3.72 -5.65
N THR A 174 -1.25 3.92 -6.35
CA THR A 174 -0.02 3.13 -6.15
C THR A 174 0.93 3.90 -5.24
N ILE A 175 1.38 3.24 -4.16
CA ILE A 175 2.24 3.83 -3.13
C ILE A 175 3.55 3.05 -3.07
N TYR A 176 4.66 3.75 -3.09
CA TYR A 176 5.99 3.17 -2.90
C TYR A 176 6.58 3.65 -1.57
N THR A 177 7.11 2.73 -0.75
CA THR A 177 7.66 3.04 0.58
C THR A 177 9.06 2.46 0.75
N THR A 178 9.94 3.28 1.29
CA THR A 178 11.31 2.95 1.69
C THR A 178 11.59 3.41 3.11
N HIS A 179 12.80 3.22 3.61
CA HIS A 179 13.25 3.70 4.93
C HIS A 179 12.39 3.23 6.10
N LEU A 180 11.88 2.00 5.98
CA LEU A 180 11.19 1.34 7.07
C LEU A 180 12.20 0.83 8.10
N LYS A 181 11.97 1.07 9.42
CA LYS A 181 12.72 0.39 10.48
C LYS A 181 12.48 -1.12 10.42
N GLU A 182 13.43 -1.91 10.90
CA GLU A 182 13.22 -3.35 11.10
C GLU A 182 11.91 -3.63 11.87
N GLY A 183 11.20 -4.68 11.44
CA GLY A 183 9.90 -5.04 11.99
C GLY A 183 9.57 -6.51 11.73
N TRP A 184 8.27 -6.81 11.73
CA TRP A 184 7.77 -8.16 11.48
C TRP A 184 6.81 -8.20 10.30
N ILE A 185 6.89 -9.27 9.54
CA ILE A 185 5.88 -9.62 8.52
C ILE A 185 4.68 -10.28 9.21
N ARG A 186 4.95 -11.18 10.17
CA ARG A 186 3.95 -11.87 10.98
C ARG A 186 4.33 -11.81 12.47
N ARG A 187 3.32 -11.86 13.34
CA ARG A 187 3.48 -11.71 14.79
C ARG A 187 4.17 -12.91 15.47
N ASN A 188 4.41 -13.96 14.75
CA ASN A 188 5.16 -15.13 15.25
C ASN A 188 6.68 -15.03 15.07
N GLY A 189 7.20 -13.83 14.91
CA GLY A 189 8.62 -13.57 14.83
C GLY A 189 9.20 -13.53 13.43
N ILE A 190 8.41 -13.76 12.38
CA ILE A 190 8.90 -13.63 11.00
C ILE A 190 9.32 -12.18 10.76
N PRO A 191 10.63 -11.93 10.52
CA PRO A 191 11.17 -10.58 10.46
C PRO A 191 10.91 -9.91 9.12
N ARG A 192 10.99 -8.58 9.10
CA ARG A 192 11.18 -7.73 7.95
C ARG A 192 12.39 -6.82 8.20
N SER A 193 13.33 -6.80 7.26
CA SER A 193 14.54 -5.98 7.41
C SER A 193 14.24 -4.49 7.19
N ASP A 194 15.18 -3.65 7.58
CA ASP A 194 15.19 -2.22 7.28
C ASP A 194 15.54 -1.91 5.81
N ARG A 195 15.97 -2.92 5.03
CA ARG A 195 16.21 -2.81 3.60
C ARG A 195 15.00 -3.18 2.75
N ALA A 196 13.91 -3.57 3.40
CA ALA A 196 12.68 -3.88 2.71
C ALA A 196 12.05 -2.62 2.10
N THR A 197 11.41 -2.82 0.96
CA THR A 197 10.54 -1.84 0.31
C THR A 197 9.14 -2.40 0.15
N THR A 198 8.15 -1.54 0.09
CA THR A 198 6.78 -1.96 -0.20
C THR A 198 6.20 -1.20 -1.38
N VAL A 199 5.40 -1.91 -2.19
CA VAL A 199 4.48 -1.33 -3.16
C VAL A 199 3.07 -1.67 -2.71
N GLU A 200 2.22 -0.66 -2.59
CA GLU A 200 0.84 -0.85 -2.17
C GLU A 200 -0.10 -0.30 -3.24
N HIS A 201 -1.23 -0.99 -3.43
CA HIS A 201 -2.28 -0.53 -4.32
C HIS A 201 -3.58 -0.40 -3.53
N PHE A 202 -4.11 0.81 -3.51
CA PHE A 202 -5.43 1.09 -2.94
C PHE A 202 -6.44 1.12 -4.07
N ILE A 203 -7.37 0.16 -4.06
CA ILE A 203 -8.34 -0.08 -5.12
C ILE A 203 -9.73 0.03 -4.50
N ARG A 204 -10.44 1.12 -4.83
CA ARG A 204 -11.79 1.33 -4.30
C ARG A 204 -12.84 0.66 -5.18
N HIS A 205 -13.76 -0.07 -4.57
CA HIS A 205 -14.90 -0.74 -5.18
C HIS A 205 -16.19 -0.27 -4.53
N ALA A 206 -16.77 0.85 -4.98
CA ALA A 206 -17.92 1.48 -4.34
C ALA A 206 -17.66 1.76 -2.85
N ASP A 207 -18.26 0.99 -1.95
CA ASP A 207 -18.08 1.09 -0.51
C ASP A 207 -17.01 0.13 0.03
N GLY A 208 -16.37 -0.64 -0.82
CA GLY A 208 -15.22 -1.51 -0.50
C GLY A 208 -13.89 -0.89 -0.90
N LEU A 209 -12.82 -1.23 -0.18
CA LEU A 209 -11.44 -0.87 -0.50
C LEU A 209 -10.54 -2.08 -0.34
N THR A 210 -9.91 -2.50 -1.43
CA THR A 210 -8.84 -3.50 -1.41
C THR A 210 -7.50 -2.80 -1.24
N LEU A 211 -6.75 -3.17 -0.22
CA LEU A 211 -5.34 -2.83 -0.04
C LEU A 211 -4.50 -4.04 -0.38
N MET A 212 -3.82 -4.00 -1.52
CA MET A 212 -2.82 -4.99 -1.90
C MET A 212 -1.42 -4.48 -1.56
N THR A 213 -0.64 -5.26 -0.83
CA THR A 213 0.73 -4.91 -0.44
C THR A 213 1.71 -5.95 -0.98
N VAL A 214 2.71 -5.48 -1.73
CA VAL A 214 3.86 -6.26 -2.17
C VAL A 214 5.06 -5.87 -1.32
N ILE A 215 5.63 -6.82 -0.59
CA ILE A 215 6.82 -6.63 0.26
C ILE A 215 8.01 -7.27 -0.45
N THR A 216 9.03 -6.47 -0.73
CA THR A 216 10.32 -6.94 -1.24
C THR A 216 11.37 -6.75 -0.16
N ASP A 217 11.97 -7.83 0.30
CA ASP A 217 12.99 -7.80 1.34
C ASP A 217 14.23 -8.61 0.89
N PRO A 218 15.33 -7.96 0.53
CA PRO A 218 16.51 -8.65 0.00
C PRO A 218 17.27 -9.47 1.05
N ILE A 219 16.93 -9.33 2.34
CA ILE A 219 17.58 -10.03 3.45
C ILE A 219 16.76 -11.24 3.88
N TYR A 220 15.45 -11.08 4.06
CA TYR A 220 14.62 -12.08 4.72
C TYR A 220 13.65 -12.81 3.80
N LEU A 221 13.45 -12.33 2.56
CA LEU A 221 12.58 -13.00 1.60
C LEU A 221 13.34 -13.49 0.38
N THR A 222 13.04 -14.72 -0.08
CA THR A 222 13.60 -15.30 -1.32
C THR A 222 12.91 -14.76 -2.57
N GLU A 223 11.69 -14.26 -2.43
CA GLU A 223 10.88 -13.63 -3.47
C GLU A 223 9.90 -12.62 -2.85
N PRO A 224 9.31 -11.69 -3.61
CA PRO A 224 8.34 -10.74 -3.08
C PRO A 224 7.12 -11.45 -2.48
N MET A 225 6.72 -11.04 -1.28
CA MET A 225 5.50 -11.50 -0.62
C MET A 225 4.34 -10.57 -0.94
N VAL A 226 3.23 -11.13 -1.40
CA VAL A 226 2.01 -10.37 -1.69
C VAL A 226 0.93 -10.73 -0.67
N ARG A 227 0.23 -9.72 -0.18
CA ARG A 227 -0.97 -9.90 0.64
C ARG A 227 -2.01 -8.84 0.33
N SER A 228 -3.28 -9.16 0.54
CA SER A 228 -4.41 -8.23 0.43
C SER A 228 -5.16 -8.11 1.74
N ARG A 229 -5.86 -6.99 1.88
CA ARG A 229 -6.80 -6.70 2.96
C ARG A 229 -7.99 -5.98 2.38
N GLU A 230 -9.16 -6.35 2.88
CA GLU A 230 -10.42 -5.76 2.47
C GLU A 230 -10.97 -4.87 3.57
N TYR A 231 -11.50 -3.72 3.16
CA TYR A 231 -12.11 -2.74 4.05
C TYR A 231 -13.48 -2.35 3.53
N GLU A 232 -14.34 -1.96 4.44
CA GLU A 232 -15.66 -1.39 4.16
C GLU A 232 -15.72 0.07 4.62
N TYR A 233 -16.35 0.91 3.81
CA TYR A 233 -16.55 2.33 4.14
C TYR A 233 -17.56 2.51 5.25
N VAL A 234 -17.19 3.23 6.31
CA VAL A 234 -18.07 3.50 7.46
C VAL A 234 -18.60 4.91 7.38
N ILE A 235 -19.88 5.06 7.04
CA ILE A 235 -20.55 6.36 6.95
C ILE A 235 -20.57 7.03 8.33
N GLY A 236 -19.99 8.24 8.41
CA GLY A 236 -19.90 8.98 9.68
C GLY A 236 -18.97 8.35 10.71
N GLY A 237 -18.16 7.36 10.29
CA GLY A 237 -17.21 6.68 11.15
C GLY A 237 -16.18 7.64 11.75
N GLN A 238 -15.72 7.33 12.94
CA GLN A 238 -14.67 8.05 13.64
C GLN A 238 -13.66 7.06 14.20
N ILE A 239 -12.38 7.42 14.11
CA ILE A 239 -11.31 6.70 14.78
C ILE A 239 -10.87 7.54 15.97
N GLY A 240 -11.07 7.00 17.16
CA GLY A 240 -10.62 7.61 18.40
C GLY A 240 -9.11 7.50 18.63
N PRO A 241 -8.56 8.21 19.62
CA PRO A 241 -7.18 8.05 20.01
C PRO A 241 -6.94 6.65 20.57
N TYR A 242 -5.77 6.09 20.30
CA TYR A 242 -5.32 4.85 20.94
C TYR A 242 -4.68 5.21 22.28
N PRO A 243 -5.28 4.83 23.43
CA PRO A 243 -4.83 5.29 24.75
C PRO A 243 -3.63 4.46 25.24
N CYS A 244 -2.53 4.53 24.52
CA CYS A 244 -1.33 3.75 24.82
C CYS A 244 -0.10 4.60 24.51
N GLU A 245 0.75 4.79 25.52
CA GLU A 245 1.99 5.55 25.37
C GLU A 245 3.19 4.60 25.33
N PRO A 246 4.11 4.75 24.37
CA PRO A 246 5.33 3.97 24.35
C PRO A 246 6.19 4.31 25.57
N VAL A 247 6.77 3.30 26.18
CA VAL A 247 7.76 3.47 27.23
C VAL A 247 9.15 3.13 26.71
N ASP A 248 10.15 3.71 27.33
CA ASP A 248 11.55 3.42 27.04
C ASP A 248 11.90 1.98 27.42
N GLU A 249 12.96 1.46 26.82
CA GLU A 249 13.45 0.12 27.10
C GLU A 249 13.83 -0.05 28.58
N ILE A 250 13.28 -1.08 29.21
CA ILE A 250 13.52 -1.38 30.62
C ILE A 250 14.88 -2.09 30.76
N VAL A 251 15.68 -1.63 31.69
CA VAL A 251 16.96 -2.28 32.02
C VAL A 251 16.73 -3.69 32.55
N ARG A 252 17.29 -4.68 31.86
CA ARG A 252 17.21 -6.10 32.25
C ARG A 252 18.42 -6.52 33.10
N PRO A 253 18.24 -7.51 33.96
CA PRO A 253 19.36 -8.12 34.67
C PRO A 253 20.43 -8.65 33.70
N LYS A 254 21.70 -8.63 34.10
CA LYS A 254 22.79 -9.17 33.30
C LYS A 254 22.53 -10.63 32.94
N GLY A 255 22.63 -10.99 31.68
CA GLY A 255 22.43 -12.36 31.16
C GLY A 255 21.00 -12.69 30.76
N VAL A 256 20.05 -11.80 31.01
CA VAL A 256 18.69 -11.94 30.45
C VAL A 256 18.70 -11.45 29.00
N ILE A 257 18.40 -12.36 28.07
CA ILE A 257 18.32 -12.07 26.65
C ILE A 257 16.84 -12.15 26.22
N PRO A 258 16.33 -11.18 25.45
CA PRO A 258 14.92 -11.15 25.03
C PRO A 258 14.65 -12.02 23.78
N HIS A 259 15.23 -13.20 23.72
CA HIS A 259 15.03 -14.16 22.63
C HIS A 259 15.56 -15.54 23.04
N HIS A 260 15.10 -16.58 22.36
CA HIS A 260 15.65 -17.92 22.53
C HIS A 260 17.00 -18.04 21.80
N LEU A 261 17.92 -18.78 22.38
CA LEU A 261 19.14 -19.18 21.68
C LEU A 261 18.81 -20.18 20.56
N PRO A 262 19.64 -20.32 19.52
CA PRO A 262 19.42 -21.27 18.44
C PRO A 262 19.15 -22.69 18.98
N GLY A 263 18.03 -23.28 18.55
CA GLY A 263 17.61 -24.63 18.94
C GLY A 263 17.03 -24.77 20.36
N THR A 264 16.90 -23.69 21.14
CA THR A 264 16.38 -23.77 22.51
C THR A 264 14.91 -23.35 22.66
N ASN A 265 14.27 -22.84 21.58
CA ASN A 265 12.86 -22.46 21.62
C ASN A 265 11.98 -23.72 21.70
N PRO A 266 11.25 -23.95 22.81
CA PRO A 266 10.45 -25.15 22.99
C PRO A 266 9.14 -25.13 22.18
N PHE A 267 8.71 -23.95 21.69
CA PHE A 267 7.38 -23.74 21.11
C PHE A 267 7.31 -23.94 19.59
N LEU A 268 8.45 -24.17 18.91
CA LEU A 268 8.51 -24.27 17.45
C LEU A 268 7.74 -25.44 16.85
N LYS A 269 7.33 -26.41 17.67
CA LYS A 269 6.55 -27.58 17.23
C LYS A 269 5.06 -27.46 17.49
N GLU A 270 4.62 -26.45 18.24
CA GLU A 270 3.22 -26.32 18.68
C GLU A 270 2.24 -26.33 17.51
N PHE A 271 2.50 -25.53 16.47
CA PHE A 271 1.65 -25.50 15.28
C PHE A 271 1.57 -26.88 14.60
N ALA A 272 2.70 -27.51 14.37
CA ALA A 272 2.76 -28.82 13.73
C ALA A 272 2.01 -29.90 14.52
N GLU A 273 2.15 -29.89 15.84
CA GLU A 273 1.53 -30.86 16.74
C GLU A 273 0.02 -30.63 16.89
N SER A 274 -0.41 -29.39 17.09
CA SER A 274 -1.82 -29.02 17.24
C SER A 274 -2.65 -29.30 15.96
N HIS A 275 -2.08 -28.98 14.81
CA HIS A 275 -2.73 -29.17 13.51
C HIS A 275 -2.45 -30.53 12.87
N LYS A 276 -1.63 -31.38 13.51
CA LYS A 276 -1.26 -32.71 13.01
C LYS A 276 -0.64 -32.69 11.61
N VAL A 277 0.15 -31.65 11.34
CA VAL A 277 0.92 -31.52 10.10
C VAL A 277 2.38 -31.88 10.37
N PRO A 278 3.11 -32.42 9.38
CA PRO A 278 4.54 -32.67 9.55
C PRO A 278 5.29 -31.37 9.85
N LEU A 279 6.27 -31.42 10.76
CA LEU A 279 7.07 -30.26 11.14
C LEU A 279 7.77 -29.62 9.93
N GLU A 280 8.23 -30.45 8.98
CA GLU A 280 8.81 -29.96 7.72
C GLU A 280 7.82 -29.11 6.91
N GLY A 281 6.52 -29.48 6.89
CA GLY A 281 5.46 -28.71 6.25
C GLY A 281 5.16 -27.40 6.97
N ALA A 282 5.07 -27.44 8.30
CA ALA A 282 4.84 -26.25 9.12
C ALA A 282 5.94 -25.20 8.92
N ARG A 283 7.17 -25.66 8.74
CA ARG A 283 8.37 -24.82 8.56
C ARG A 283 8.71 -24.55 7.09
N GLY A 284 7.94 -25.12 6.16
CA GLY A 284 8.11 -24.87 4.72
C GLY A 284 7.86 -23.42 4.36
N GLY A 285 8.38 -23.00 3.21
CA GLY A 285 8.23 -21.65 2.70
C GLY A 285 7.07 -21.49 1.72
N ALA A 286 7.30 -20.68 0.68
CA ALA A 286 6.32 -20.44 -0.38
C ALA A 286 5.85 -21.73 -1.08
N GLU A 287 6.72 -22.75 -1.17
CA GLU A 287 6.41 -24.03 -1.78
C GLU A 287 5.24 -24.78 -1.13
N THR A 288 4.93 -24.48 0.14
CA THR A 288 3.84 -25.16 0.87
C THR A 288 2.44 -24.82 0.37
N ILE A 289 2.29 -23.77 -0.43
CA ILE A 289 1.02 -23.41 -1.05
C ILE A 289 0.70 -24.24 -2.31
N TYR A 290 1.66 -25.01 -2.83
CA TYR A 290 1.47 -25.76 -4.06
C TYR A 290 0.93 -27.17 -3.79
N PRO A 291 -0.02 -27.68 -4.63
CA PRO A 291 -0.61 -29.01 -4.45
C PRO A 291 0.41 -30.16 -4.46
N GLU A 292 1.51 -30.01 -5.19
CA GLU A 292 2.59 -30.98 -5.27
C GLU A 292 3.28 -31.16 -3.93
N TYR A 293 3.42 -30.09 -3.16
CA TYR A 293 3.98 -30.13 -1.82
C TYR A 293 3.07 -30.92 -0.86
N GLU A 294 1.76 -30.67 -0.91
CA GLU A 294 0.78 -31.41 -0.11
C GLU A 294 0.82 -32.93 -0.41
N GLN A 295 0.96 -33.31 -1.68
CA GLN A 295 1.09 -34.74 -2.09
C GLN A 295 2.39 -35.35 -1.55
N LYS A 296 3.49 -34.61 -1.51
CA LYS A 296 4.76 -35.05 -0.92
C LYS A 296 4.63 -35.30 0.58
N MET A 297 3.89 -34.47 1.28
CA MET A 297 3.70 -34.56 2.74
C MET A 297 2.77 -35.70 3.18
N LYS A 298 1.90 -36.17 2.30
CA LYS A 298 1.00 -37.33 2.55
C LYS A 298 1.66 -38.70 2.36
N ARG A 299 2.90 -38.75 1.88
CA ARG A 299 3.70 -39.98 1.71
C ARG A 299 4.58 -40.25 2.90
#